data_2989e770f3cff9ed8e2f0215fffc644a
#
_entry.id   2989e770f3cff9ed8e2f0215fffc644a
#
_cell.length_a   1.000
_cell.length_b   1.000
_cell.length_c   1.000
_cell.angle_alpha   90.00
_cell.angle_beta   90.00
_cell.angle_gamma   90.00
#
_symmetry.space_group_name_H-M   'P 1'
#
loop_
_entity.id
_entity.type
_entity.pdbx_description
1 polymer ?
#
loop_
_entity_poly.entity_id
_entity_poly.type
_entity_poly.pdbx_seq_one_letter_code
_entity_poly.pdbx_strand_id
1 'polypeptide(L)'
;MKILIVIPAFNEMPQIGELLDRLLKKVDRRDVLVVDDGSTDGTGDIASSKGVRILRNERNLGKGISLRKGFEVALAEGYDGVVTMDGDLQHDVEDLPGILKMARRGYDMVIGSRWKDMSGMPFDRYFTNRLTTFILSLLSGKRLEDTQSGYRFIKRNVLRSVDVSSSNYDFESEYVLKAAIRGYSVGFAPIKTIYGAEKSHINKVRDTLRFVRLTLKYLWR
;
A
#
# COMPACT_ATOMS: atom_id res chain seq x y z
N MET A 1 7.41 -12.96 -14.19
CA MET A 1 7.38 -11.65 -13.52
C MET A 1 7.83 -11.87 -12.09
N LYS A 2 9.00 -11.36 -11.73
CA LYS A 2 9.58 -11.45 -10.38
C LYS A 2 9.05 -10.29 -9.54
N ILE A 3 8.31 -10.56 -8.48
CA ILE A 3 7.59 -9.56 -7.68
C ILE A 3 8.06 -9.63 -6.23
N LEU A 4 8.41 -8.48 -5.65
CA LEU A 4 8.67 -8.36 -4.23
C LEU A 4 7.38 -7.95 -3.50
N ILE A 5 7.02 -8.70 -2.47
CA ILE A 5 5.95 -8.29 -1.55
C ILE A 5 6.58 -7.41 -0.47
N VAL A 6 6.13 -6.16 -0.36
CA VAL A 6 6.63 -5.18 0.61
C VAL A 6 5.56 -4.93 1.66
N ILE A 7 5.89 -5.22 2.92
CA ILE A 7 4.97 -5.10 4.06
C ILE A 7 5.56 -4.07 5.04
N PRO A 8 5.10 -2.81 5.01
CA PRO A 8 5.43 -1.87 6.08
C PRO A 8 4.70 -2.28 7.35
N ALA A 9 5.41 -2.34 8.47
CA ALA A 9 4.84 -2.72 9.76
C ALA A 9 5.33 -1.81 10.88
N PHE A 10 4.43 -1.42 11.79
CA PHE A 10 4.75 -0.69 13.01
C PHE A 10 3.81 -1.10 14.14
N ASN A 11 4.34 -1.85 15.11
CA ASN A 11 3.59 -2.39 16.24
C ASN A 11 2.38 -3.25 15.81
N GLU A 12 2.66 -4.23 14.94
CA GLU A 12 1.67 -5.18 14.38
C GLU A 12 1.92 -6.63 14.89
N MET A 13 2.49 -6.76 16.09
CA MET A 13 2.95 -8.05 16.64
C MET A 13 1.88 -9.16 16.58
N PRO A 14 0.61 -8.92 16.96
CA PRO A 14 -0.38 -9.99 16.93
C PRO A 14 -0.72 -10.47 15.52
N GLN A 15 -0.68 -9.55 14.54
CA GLN A 15 -1.19 -9.77 13.19
C GLN A 15 -0.12 -10.23 12.21
N ILE A 16 1.11 -9.71 12.33
CA ILE A 16 2.19 -9.96 11.36
C ILE A 16 2.54 -11.45 11.23
N GLY A 17 2.49 -12.19 12.35
CA GLY A 17 2.78 -13.63 12.36
C GLY A 17 1.79 -14.42 11.51
N GLU A 18 0.48 -14.19 11.71
CA GLU A 18 -0.60 -14.85 10.95
C GLU A 18 -0.55 -14.44 9.47
N LEU A 19 -0.37 -13.15 9.19
CA LEU A 19 -0.24 -12.65 7.83
C LEU A 19 0.86 -13.38 7.06
N LEU A 20 2.04 -13.51 7.67
CA LEU A 20 3.19 -14.19 7.05
C LEU A 20 2.94 -15.69 6.90
N ASP A 21 2.30 -16.36 7.86
CA ASP A 21 1.95 -17.77 7.74
C ASP A 21 0.98 -18.03 6.57
N ARG A 22 0.03 -17.14 6.33
CA ARG A 22 -0.89 -17.22 5.19
C ARG A 22 -0.17 -16.89 3.88
N LEU A 23 0.65 -15.86 3.86
CA LEU A 23 1.34 -15.38 2.67
C LEU A 23 2.38 -16.39 2.16
N LEU A 24 3.15 -17.01 3.04
CA LEU A 24 4.20 -17.97 2.71
C LEU A 24 3.68 -19.31 2.16
N LYS A 25 2.37 -19.55 2.21
CA LYS A 25 1.72 -20.64 1.48
C LYS A 25 1.57 -20.35 -0.02
N LYS A 26 1.74 -19.10 -0.44
CA LYS A 26 1.49 -18.63 -1.83
C LYS A 26 2.74 -18.08 -2.52
N VAL A 27 3.72 -17.60 -1.76
CA VAL A 27 4.92 -16.95 -2.30
C VAL A 27 6.18 -17.46 -1.59
N ASP A 28 7.32 -17.40 -2.29
CA ASP A 28 8.62 -17.74 -1.70
C ASP A 28 9.00 -16.68 -0.65
N ARG A 29 9.53 -17.10 0.50
CA ARG A 29 9.98 -16.20 1.57
C ARG A 29 11.03 -15.18 1.12
N ARG A 30 11.82 -15.52 0.09
CA ARG A 30 12.83 -14.63 -0.51
C ARG A 30 12.21 -13.43 -1.20
N ASP A 31 10.97 -13.54 -1.66
CA ASP A 31 10.21 -12.50 -2.34
C ASP A 31 9.29 -11.72 -1.36
N VAL A 32 9.48 -11.88 -0.05
CA VAL A 32 8.77 -11.13 0.99
C VAL A 32 9.76 -10.28 1.78
N LEU A 33 9.49 -8.97 1.86
CA LEU A 33 10.24 -8.01 2.65
C LEU A 33 9.31 -7.30 3.63
N VAL A 34 9.54 -7.50 4.91
CA VAL A 34 8.93 -6.69 5.97
C VAL A 34 9.83 -5.49 6.24
N VAL A 35 9.27 -4.29 6.18
CA VAL A 35 9.94 -3.07 6.60
C VAL A 35 9.38 -2.67 7.96
N ASP A 36 10.10 -3.04 9.01
CA ASP A 36 9.77 -2.73 10.40
C ASP A 36 10.13 -1.27 10.70
N ASP A 37 9.13 -0.44 10.90
CA ASP A 37 9.27 1.01 11.10
C ASP A 37 9.61 1.38 12.56
N GLY A 38 10.53 0.64 13.18
CA GLY A 38 10.98 0.88 14.55
C GLY A 38 9.97 0.39 15.59
N SER A 39 9.38 -0.78 15.39
CA SER A 39 8.46 -1.40 16.34
C SER A 39 9.13 -1.71 17.68
N THR A 40 8.36 -1.62 18.76
CA THR A 40 8.78 -1.89 20.13
C THR A 40 8.07 -3.08 20.77
N ASP A 41 7.15 -3.70 20.06
CA ASP A 41 6.26 -4.77 20.53
C ASP A 41 6.74 -6.19 20.15
N GLY A 42 7.85 -6.33 19.42
CA GLY A 42 8.34 -7.62 18.92
C GLY A 42 7.93 -7.96 17.49
N THR A 43 7.23 -7.05 16.78
CA THR A 43 6.82 -7.23 15.36
C THR A 43 7.97 -7.74 14.49
N GLY A 44 9.13 -7.06 14.52
CA GLY A 44 10.28 -7.43 13.71
C GLY A 44 10.88 -8.79 14.07
N ASP A 45 10.84 -9.17 15.35
CA ASP A 45 11.38 -10.46 15.81
C ASP A 45 10.48 -11.61 15.36
N ILE A 46 9.16 -11.43 15.40
CA ILE A 46 8.20 -12.40 14.85
C ILE A 46 8.40 -12.55 13.34
N ALA A 47 8.51 -11.45 12.59
CA ALA A 47 8.75 -11.51 11.16
C ALA A 47 10.09 -12.24 10.85
N SER A 48 11.13 -11.96 11.63
CA SER A 48 12.44 -12.66 11.52
C SER A 48 12.29 -14.16 11.72
N SER A 49 11.54 -14.59 12.72
CA SER A 49 11.32 -16.01 13.02
C SER A 49 10.63 -16.78 11.90
N LYS A 50 9.86 -16.10 11.03
CA LYS A 50 9.26 -16.69 9.82
C LYS A 50 10.24 -16.86 8.66
N GLY A 51 11.46 -16.39 8.80
CA GLY A 51 12.53 -16.51 7.79
C GLY A 51 12.33 -15.64 6.56
N VAL A 52 11.50 -14.60 6.64
CA VAL A 52 11.37 -13.56 5.61
C VAL A 52 12.46 -12.52 5.76
N ARG A 53 12.64 -11.72 4.73
CA ARG A 53 13.60 -10.62 4.75
C ARG A 53 13.06 -9.45 5.58
N ILE A 54 13.95 -8.81 6.36
CA ILE A 54 13.58 -7.67 7.20
C ILE A 54 14.52 -6.52 6.95
N LEU A 55 13.95 -5.32 6.86
CA LEU A 55 14.64 -4.05 6.96
C LEU A 55 14.06 -3.30 8.16
N ARG A 56 14.89 -3.00 9.16
CA ARG A 56 14.45 -2.34 10.38
C ARG A 56 14.90 -0.88 10.40
N ASN A 57 13.98 0.03 10.68
CA ASN A 57 14.27 1.43 10.99
C ASN A 57 14.61 1.57 12.48
N GLU A 58 15.50 2.52 12.82
CA GLU A 58 15.85 2.79 14.22
C GLU A 58 14.70 3.39 15.02
N ARG A 59 13.77 4.04 14.34
CA ARG A 59 12.56 4.68 14.91
C ARG A 59 11.46 4.74 13.88
N ASN A 60 10.24 5.07 14.31
CA ASN A 60 9.12 5.32 13.39
C ASN A 60 9.42 6.53 12.50
N LEU A 61 9.56 6.29 11.22
CA LEU A 61 9.78 7.28 10.15
C LEU A 61 8.53 7.53 9.31
N GLY A 62 7.52 6.67 9.44
CA GLY A 62 6.26 6.72 8.73
C GLY A 62 6.17 5.74 7.55
N LYS A 63 4.95 5.26 7.30
CA LYS A 63 4.62 4.24 6.29
C LYS A 63 5.21 4.55 4.91
N GLY A 64 5.13 5.81 4.47
CA GLY A 64 5.64 6.21 3.16
C GLY A 64 7.15 6.05 3.01
N ILE A 65 7.92 6.30 4.09
CA ILE A 65 9.38 6.07 4.08
C ILE A 65 9.67 4.57 4.04
N SER A 66 8.96 3.77 4.82
CA SER A 66 9.10 2.32 4.83
C SER A 66 8.79 1.70 3.47
N LEU A 67 7.72 2.14 2.80
CA LEU A 67 7.41 1.73 1.44
C LEU A 67 8.52 2.11 0.45
N ARG A 68 9.05 3.33 0.53
CA ARG A 68 10.14 3.80 -0.34
C ARG A 68 11.39 2.94 -0.20
N LYS A 69 11.80 2.61 1.02
CA LYS A 69 12.92 1.69 1.27
C LYS A 69 12.68 0.32 0.63
N GLY A 70 11.46 -0.23 0.73
CA GLY A 70 11.09 -1.47 0.05
C GLY A 70 11.17 -1.36 -1.48
N PHE A 71 10.78 -0.21 -2.04
CA PHE A 71 10.90 0.04 -3.49
C PHE A 71 12.34 0.13 -3.96
N GLU A 72 13.21 0.75 -3.16
CA GLU A 72 14.66 0.81 -3.43
C GLU A 72 15.28 -0.59 -3.49
N VAL A 73 14.94 -1.47 -2.54
CA VAL A 73 15.36 -2.88 -2.56
C VAL A 73 14.87 -3.59 -3.82
N ALA A 74 13.60 -3.43 -4.19
CA ALA A 74 13.04 -4.04 -5.38
C ALA A 74 13.75 -3.59 -6.67
N LEU A 75 14.08 -2.30 -6.77
CA LEU A 75 14.80 -1.73 -7.90
C LEU A 75 16.24 -2.24 -7.97
N ALA A 76 16.95 -2.26 -6.86
CA ALA A 76 18.34 -2.71 -6.76
C ALA A 76 18.49 -4.19 -7.14
N GLU A 77 17.52 -5.04 -6.73
CA GLU A 77 17.58 -6.49 -6.96
C GLU A 77 16.89 -6.96 -8.24
N GLY A 78 16.46 -6.04 -9.08
CA GLY A 78 15.97 -6.37 -10.40
C GLY A 78 14.55 -6.95 -10.45
N TYR A 79 13.73 -6.70 -9.44
CA TYR A 79 12.31 -7.09 -9.49
C TYR A 79 11.55 -6.36 -10.61
N ASP A 80 10.58 -7.04 -11.22
CA ASP A 80 9.72 -6.47 -12.27
C ASP A 80 8.68 -5.49 -11.70
N GLY A 81 8.42 -5.59 -10.40
CA GLY A 81 7.51 -4.72 -9.65
C GLY A 81 7.40 -5.15 -8.20
N VAL A 82 6.58 -4.42 -7.47
CA VAL A 82 6.26 -4.73 -6.07
C VAL A 82 4.75 -4.94 -5.89
N VAL A 83 4.40 -5.73 -4.88
CA VAL A 83 3.07 -5.69 -4.28
C VAL A 83 3.23 -5.14 -2.87
N THR A 84 2.49 -4.09 -2.52
CA THR A 84 2.41 -3.57 -1.15
C THR A 84 1.22 -4.20 -0.44
N MET A 85 1.36 -4.52 0.83
CA MET A 85 0.32 -5.08 1.69
C MET A 85 0.54 -4.57 3.12
N ASP A 86 -0.52 -4.18 3.83
CA ASP A 86 -0.41 -3.72 5.22
C ASP A 86 -0.22 -4.91 6.18
N GLY A 87 0.45 -4.68 7.32
CA GLY A 87 0.79 -5.71 8.30
C GLY A 87 -0.37 -6.11 9.23
N ASP A 88 -1.50 -5.42 9.15
CA ASP A 88 -2.64 -5.45 10.08
C ASP A 88 -3.72 -6.51 9.78
N LEU A 89 -3.47 -7.45 8.86
CA LEU A 89 -4.43 -8.47 8.40
C LEU A 89 -5.73 -7.93 7.75
N GLN A 90 -5.87 -6.63 7.51
CA GLN A 90 -7.05 -6.10 6.82
C GLN A 90 -7.11 -6.50 5.35
N HIS A 91 -5.96 -6.85 4.75
CA HIS A 91 -5.88 -7.34 3.38
C HIS A 91 -5.90 -8.87 3.34
N ASP A 92 -6.89 -9.44 2.63
CA ASP A 92 -6.91 -10.88 2.45
C ASP A 92 -5.83 -11.33 1.46
N VAL A 93 -4.95 -12.24 1.90
CA VAL A 93 -3.91 -12.84 1.06
C VAL A 93 -4.50 -13.61 -0.12
N GLU A 94 -5.76 -14.07 -0.01
CA GLU A 94 -6.47 -14.76 -1.09
C GLU A 94 -6.75 -13.85 -2.30
N ASP A 95 -6.71 -12.53 -2.14
CA ASP A 95 -6.91 -11.57 -3.24
C ASP A 95 -5.64 -11.31 -4.06
N LEU A 96 -4.45 -11.73 -3.58
CA LEU A 96 -3.18 -11.57 -4.29
C LEU A 96 -3.19 -12.06 -5.75
N PRO A 97 -3.74 -13.25 -6.06
CA PRO A 97 -3.83 -13.72 -7.45
C PRO A 97 -4.65 -12.79 -8.35
N GLY A 98 -5.69 -12.14 -7.82
CA GLY A 98 -6.52 -11.16 -8.54
C GLY A 98 -5.72 -9.93 -8.96
N ILE A 99 -4.95 -9.37 -8.03
CA ILE A 99 -4.04 -8.23 -8.27
C ILE A 99 -2.98 -8.61 -9.33
N LEU A 100 -2.32 -9.76 -9.16
CA LEU A 100 -1.29 -10.23 -10.10
C LEU A 100 -1.86 -10.56 -11.49
N LYS A 101 -3.10 -11.03 -11.57
CA LYS A 101 -3.80 -11.24 -12.85
C LYS A 101 -3.97 -9.93 -13.63
N MET A 102 -4.35 -8.86 -12.96
CA MET A 102 -4.47 -7.53 -13.57
C MET A 102 -3.09 -6.96 -13.98
N ALA A 103 -2.07 -7.15 -13.15
CA ALA A 103 -0.69 -6.78 -13.48
C ALA A 103 -0.20 -7.49 -14.77
N ARG A 104 -0.49 -8.79 -14.92
CA ARG A 104 -0.15 -9.57 -16.13
C ARG A 104 -0.92 -9.14 -17.37
N ARG A 105 -2.09 -8.47 -17.22
CA ARG A 105 -2.83 -7.85 -18.32
C ARG A 105 -2.20 -6.55 -18.84
N GLY A 106 -1.09 -6.11 -18.24
CA GLY A 106 -0.31 -4.98 -18.71
C GLY A 106 -0.53 -3.68 -17.95
N TYR A 107 -1.38 -3.64 -16.92
CA TYR A 107 -1.50 -2.44 -16.09
C TYR A 107 -0.17 -2.10 -15.41
N ASP A 108 0.17 -0.81 -15.38
CA ASP A 108 1.39 -0.33 -14.73
C ASP A 108 1.24 -0.23 -13.21
N MET A 109 0.02 0.01 -12.76
CA MET A 109 -0.37 0.00 -11.36
C MET A 109 -1.73 -0.70 -11.20
N VAL A 110 -1.86 -1.56 -10.18
CA VAL A 110 -3.15 -2.17 -9.83
C VAL A 110 -3.42 -1.88 -8.36
N ILE A 111 -4.61 -1.39 -8.07
CA ILE A 111 -5.07 -1.10 -6.70
C ILE A 111 -6.18 -2.06 -6.34
N GLY A 112 -6.10 -2.65 -5.16
CA GLY A 112 -7.18 -3.44 -4.59
C GLY A 112 -8.38 -2.54 -4.28
N SER A 113 -9.52 -2.77 -4.92
CA SER A 113 -10.73 -1.96 -4.76
C SER A 113 -11.73 -2.65 -3.84
N ARG A 114 -12.11 -1.95 -2.78
CA ARG A 114 -13.06 -2.42 -1.75
C ARG A 114 -14.52 -2.16 -2.10
N TRP A 115 -14.79 -1.49 -3.22
CA TRP A 115 -16.15 -1.03 -3.57
C TRP A 115 -17.16 -2.14 -3.85
N LYS A 116 -16.71 -3.36 -4.11
CA LYS A 116 -17.60 -4.51 -4.32
C LYS A 116 -18.04 -5.18 -3.03
N ASP A 117 -17.25 -5.04 -1.96
CA ASP A 117 -17.58 -5.56 -0.64
C ASP A 117 -17.26 -4.48 0.40
N MET A 118 -18.29 -3.72 0.74
CA MET A 118 -18.21 -2.65 1.75
C MET A 118 -18.80 -3.08 3.09
N SER A 119 -19.09 -4.37 3.25
CA SER A 119 -19.62 -4.91 4.49
C SER A 119 -18.67 -4.61 5.66
N GLY A 120 -19.18 -3.94 6.69
CA GLY A 120 -18.39 -3.54 7.86
C GLY A 120 -17.58 -2.25 7.73
N MET A 121 -17.58 -1.54 6.57
CA MET A 121 -16.89 -0.25 6.47
C MET A 121 -17.65 0.83 7.26
N PRO A 122 -17.02 1.53 8.23
CA PRO A 122 -17.62 2.67 8.90
C PRO A 122 -18.03 3.77 7.90
N PHE A 123 -19.19 4.37 8.11
CA PHE A 123 -19.76 5.36 7.17
C PHE A 123 -18.86 6.58 6.96
N ASP A 124 -18.17 7.04 7.99
CA ASP A 124 -17.21 8.14 7.89
C ASP A 124 -15.99 7.80 7.01
N ARG A 125 -15.48 6.57 7.10
CA ARG A 125 -14.42 6.08 6.19
C ARG A 125 -14.93 5.97 4.76
N TYR A 126 -16.14 5.45 4.56
CA TYR A 126 -16.74 5.36 3.24
C TYR A 126 -16.81 6.73 2.57
N PHE A 127 -17.39 7.71 3.26
CA PHE A 127 -17.55 9.06 2.71
C PHE A 127 -16.20 9.72 2.41
N THR A 128 -15.25 9.65 3.36
CA THR A 128 -13.91 10.22 3.18
C THR A 128 -13.17 9.58 2.00
N ASN A 129 -13.20 8.24 1.88
CA ASN A 129 -12.55 7.53 0.78
C ASN A 129 -13.19 7.89 -0.58
N ARG A 130 -14.52 8.03 -0.64
CA ARG A 130 -15.22 8.45 -1.87
C ARG A 130 -14.84 9.86 -2.28
N LEU A 131 -14.87 10.80 -1.32
CA LEU A 131 -14.52 12.19 -1.58
C LEU A 131 -13.06 12.32 -2.04
N THR A 132 -12.13 11.67 -1.34
CA THR A 132 -10.71 11.65 -1.71
C THR A 132 -10.51 11.09 -3.13
N THR A 133 -11.13 9.95 -3.42
CA THR A 133 -11.03 9.30 -4.75
C THR A 133 -11.63 10.19 -5.85
N PHE A 134 -12.75 10.85 -5.59
CA PHE A 134 -13.37 11.79 -6.53
C PHE A 134 -12.42 12.97 -6.85
N ILE A 135 -11.85 13.59 -5.81
CA ILE A 135 -10.90 14.71 -5.97
C ILE A 135 -9.67 14.26 -6.78
N LEU A 136 -9.07 13.10 -6.44
CA LEU A 136 -7.91 12.59 -7.18
C LEU A 136 -8.25 12.22 -8.62
N SER A 137 -9.47 11.75 -8.89
CA SER A 137 -9.96 11.50 -10.25
C SER A 137 -10.03 12.78 -11.07
N LEU A 138 -10.57 13.87 -10.48
CA LEU A 138 -10.62 15.19 -11.13
C LEU A 138 -9.22 15.72 -11.42
N LEU A 139 -8.32 15.69 -10.44
CA LEU A 139 -6.94 16.19 -10.57
C LEU A 139 -6.12 15.41 -11.60
N SER A 140 -6.35 14.11 -11.72
CA SER A 140 -5.62 13.26 -12.68
C SER A 140 -6.25 13.22 -14.07
N GLY A 141 -7.49 13.69 -14.23
CA GLY A 141 -8.26 13.50 -15.46
C GLY A 141 -8.60 12.04 -15.77
N LYS A 142 -8.44 11.13 -14.79
CA LYS A 142 -8.68 9.69 -14.95
C LYS A 142 -9.72 9.21 -13.94
N ARG A 143 -10.55 8.26 -14.36
CA ARG A 143 -11.50 7.61 -13.45
C ARG A 143 -10.73 6.66 -12.53
N LEU A 144 -10.63 7.01 -11.25
CA LEU A 144 -10.06 6.18 -10.20
C LEU A 144 -11.21 5.58 -9.36
N GLU A 145 -10.99 4.37 -8.79
CA GLU A 145 -12.03 3.71 -7.98
C GLU A 145 -11.71 3.79 -6.48
N ASP A 146 -10.61 3.22 -6.01
CA ASP A 146 -10.23 3.20 -4.60
C ASP A 146 -8.78 3.64 -4.44
N THR A 147 -8.57 4.91 -4.10
CA THR A 147 -7.22 5.50 -3.99
C THR A 147 -6.62 5.36 -2.59
N GLN A 148 -7.36 4.79 -1.63
CA GLN A 148 -6.95 4.69 -0.23
C GLN A 148 -6.53 3.29 0.21
N SER A 149 -6.67 2.29 -0.68
CA SER A 149 -6.23 0.93 -0.39
C SER A 149 -4.71 0.81 -0.46
N GLY A 150 -4.09 0.24 0.56
CA GLY A 150 -2.65 -0.06 0.62
C GLY A 150 -2.26 -1.32 -0.16
N TYR A 151 -3.22 -2.14 -0.59
CA TYR A 151 -2.98 -3.35 -1.36
C TYR A 151 -2.80 -3.01 -2.84
N ARG A 152 -1.56 -2.92 -3.31
CA ARG A 152 -1.24 -2.42 -4.66
C ARG A 152 -0.15 -3.25 -5.32
N PHE A 153 -0.29 -3.46 -6.63
CA PHE A 153 0.85 -3.78 -7.49
C PHE A 153 1.37 -2.51 -8.15
N ILE A 154 2.69 -2.36 -8.22
CA ILE A 154 3.37 -1.23 -8.85
C ILE A 154 4.51 -1.78 -9.70
N LYS A 155 4.47 -1.53 -11.00
CA LYS A 155 5.46 -1.99 -11.95
C LYS A 155 6.77 -1.22 -11.84
N ARG A 156 7.89 -1.85 -12.19
CA ARG A 156 9.24 -1.28 -12.08
C ARG A 156 9.41 0.08 -12.75
N ASN A 157 8.81 0.30 -13.93
CA ASN A 157 8.90 1.60 -14.61
C ASN A 157 8.23 2.72 -13.80
N VAL A 158 7.12 2.43 -13.11
CA VAL A 158 6.46 3.37 -12.21
C VAL A 158 7.33 3.65 -10.98
N LEU A 159 7.90 2.61 -10.36
CA LEU A 159 8.82 2.74 -9.22
C LEU A 159 10.01 3.66 -9.54
N ARG A 160 10.56 3.56 -10.76
CA ARG A 160 11.70 4.37 -11.20
C ARG A 160 11.37 5.82 -11.47
N SER A 161 10.16 6.12 -11.92
CA SER A 161 9.81 7.43 -12.45
C SER A 161 8.95 8.26 -11.52
N VAL A 162 8.19 7.62 -10.62
CA VAL A 162 7.29 8.31 -9.70
C VAL A 162 8.00 8.53 -8.37
N ASP A 163 8.53 9.73 -8.18
CA ASP A 163 9.02 10.16 -6.88
C ASP A 163 7.91 10.88 -6.10
N VAL A 164 7.80 10.61 -4.80
CA VAL A 164 6.76 11.14 -3.90
C VAL A 164 7.42 11.79 -2.70
N SER A 165 7.00 13.01 -2.37
CA SER A 165 7.56 13.76 -1.25
C SER A 165 6.89 13.46 0.10
N SER A 166 5.69 12.93 0.08
CA SER A 166 4.93 12.53 1.28
C SER A 166 5.60 11.36 2.00
N SER A 167 5.48 11.33 3.33
CA SER A 167 6.12 10.30 4.17
C SER A 167 5.13 9.46 4.99
N ASN A 168 3.84 9.83 4.99
CA ASN A 168 2.81 9.18 5.80
C ASN A 168 1.67 8.62 4.93
N TYR A 169 0.43 8.63 5.42
CA TYR A 169 -0.76 8.12 4.71
C TYR A 169 -1.10 8.88 3.42
N ASP A 170 -0.64 10.13 3.27
CA ASP A 170 -0.74 10.91 2.05
C ASP A 170 0.18 10.38 0.92
N PHE A 171 1.19 9.57 1.24
CA PHE A 171 2.08 8.92 0.28
C PHE A 171 1.30 8.15 -0.80
N GLU A 172 0.35 7.33 -0.39
CA GLU A 172 -0.42 6.47 -1.29
C GLU A 172 -1.31 7.28 -2.23
N SER A 173 -1.89 8.38 -1.73
CA SER A 173 -2.68 9.32 -2.53
C SER A 173 -1.82 10.09 -3.53
N GLU A 174 -0.68 10.61 -3.09
CA GLU A 174 0.26 11.32 -3.97
C GLU A 174 0.83 10.38 -5.03
N TYR A 175 1.14 9.13 -4.66
CA TYR A 175 1.72 8.16 -5.56
C TYR A 175 0.78 7.81 -6.73
N VAL A 176 -0.49 7.48 -6.45
CA VAL A 176 -1.47 7.17 -7.51
C VAL A 176 -1.77 8.39 -8.37
N LEU A 177 -1.89 9.59 -7.76
CA LEU A 177 -2.11 10.83 -8.49
C LEU A 177 -0.99 11.10 -9.49
N LYS A 178 0.28 11.04 -9.03
CA LYS A 178 1.44 11.24 -9.88
C LYS A 178 1.56 10.20 -10.99
N ALA A 179 1.31 8.93 -10.68
CA ALA A 179 1.30 7.86 -11.68
C ALA A 179 0.23 8.13 -12.75
N ALA A 180 -0.98 8.49 -12.34
CA ALA A 180 -2.09 8.79 -13.25
C ALA A 180 -1.82 10.02 -14.14
N ILE A 181 -1.29 11.12 -13.58
CA ILE A 181 -0.91 12.34 -14.33
C ILE A 181 0.20 12.05 -15.35
N ARG A 182 1.16 11.17 -15.01
CA ARG A 182 2.23 10.76 -15.93
C ARG A 182 1.79 9.78 -17.02
N GLY A 183 0.51 9.47 -17.10
CA GLY A 183 -0.05 8.63 -18.15
C GLY A 183 -0.02 7.13 -17.88
N TYR A 184 0.51 6.67 -16.75
CA TYR A 184 0.51 5.25 -16.40
C TYR A 184 -0.89 4.69 -16.30
N SER A 185 -1.07 3.44 -16.73
CA SER A 185 -2.33 2.72 -16.66
C SER A 185 -2.60 2.24 -15.23
N VAL A 186 -3.70 2.69 -14.63
CA VAL A 186 -4.13 2.28 -13.29
C VAL A 186 -5.35 1.37 -13.43
N GLY A 187 -5.22 0.13 -12.96
CA GLY A 187 -6.30 -0.86 -12.91
C GLY A 187 -6.80 -1.07 -11.48
N PHE A 188 -7.98 -1.68 -11.34
CA PHE A 188 -8.59 -1.96 -10.04
C PHE A 188 -9.00 -3.43 -9.98
N ALA A 189 -8.50 -4.14 -8.95
CA ALA A 189 -8.87 -5.52 -8.68
C ALA A 189 -9.82 -5.54 -7.47
N PRO A 190 -10.98 -6.22 -7.53
CA PRO A 190 -11.83 -6.33 -6.36
C PRO A 190 -11.10 -7.12 -5.26
N ILE A 191 -11.15 -6.58 -4.03
CA ILE A 191 -10.61 -7.22 -2.84
C ILE A 191 -11.65 -7.24 -1.73
N LYS A 192 -11.48 -8.17 -0.79
CA LYS A 192 -12.18 -8.19 0.48
C LYS A 192 -11.41 -7.37 1.52
N THR A 193 -12.12 -6.75 2.44
CA THR A 193 -11.51 -6.10 3.60
C THR A 193 -12.00 -6.79 4.86
N ILE A 194 -11.05 -7.23 5.67
CA ILE A 194 -11.34 -7.82 6.97
C ILE A 194 -11.32 -6.68 7.98
N TYR A 195 -12.50 -6.25 8.42
CA TYR A 195 -12.61 -5.22 9.47
C TYR A 195 -12.56 -5.92 10.83
N GLY A 196 -11.45 -5.70 11.57
CA GLY A 196 -11.27 -6.16 12.95
C GLY A 196 -11.50 -5.05 13.97
N ALA A 197 -11.36 -5.36 15.26
CA ALA A 197 -11.45 -4.41 16.38
C ALA A 197 -10.21 -3.51 16.51
N GLU A 198 -9.38 -3.37 15.47
CA GLU A 198 -8.09 -2.69 15.53
C GLU A 198 -8.23 -1.17 15.65
N LYS A 199 -7.35 -0.58 16.47
CA LYS A 199 -7.27 0.87 16.61
C LYS A 199 -6.61 1.46 15.37
N SER A 200 -7.34 2.30 14.65
CA SER A 200 -6.79 3.06 13.52
C SER A 200 -5.68 4.01 14.01
N HIS A 201 -4.49 3.91 13.45
CA HIS A 201 -3.38 4.86 13.70
C HIS A 201 -3.55 6.19 12.95
N ILE A 202 -4.64 6.37 12.22
CA ILE A 202 -4.94 7.58 11.42
C ILE A 202 -5.39 8.72 12.33
N ASN A 203 -4.67 9.85 12.29
CA ASN A 203 -5.11 11.09 12.91
C ASN A 203 -5.95 11.89 11.91
N LYS A 204 -7.30 11.80 12.06
CA LYS A 204 -8.26 12.38 11.10
C LYS A 204 -7.97 13.83 10.74
N VAL A 205 -7.66 14.69 11.72
CA VAL A 205 -7.41 16.12 11.47
C VAL A 205 -6.12 16.34 10.71
N ARG A 206 -5.03 15.74 11.18
CA ARG A 206 -3.69 15.90 10.57
C ARG A 206 -3.67 15.34 9.13
N ASP A 207 -4.29 14.20 8.92
CA ASP A 207 -4.26 13.54 7.61
C ASP A 207 -5.21 14.24 6.62
N THR A 208 -6.32 14.80 7.08
CA THR A 208 -7.16 15.71 6.27
C THR A 208 -6.40 16.95 5.83
N LEU A 209 -5.68 17.61 6.75
CA LEU A 209 -4.86 18.78 6.41
C LEU A 209 -3.76 18.47 5.40
N ARG A 210 -3.10 17.32 5.54
CA ARG A 210 -2.10 16.83 4.57
C ARG A 210 -2.72 16.62 3.21
N PHE A 211 -3.90 15.98 3.16
CA PHE A 211 -4.61 15.75 1.91
C PHE A 211 -5.04 17.06 1.24
N VAL A 212 -5.57 18.03 1.99
CA VAL A 212 -5.90 19.38 1.48
C VAL A 212 -4.66 20.07 0.90
N ARG A 213 -3.54 20.02 1.61
CA ARG A 213 -2.27 20.57 1.12
C ARG A 213 -1.79 19.89 -0.17
N LEU A 214 -1.91 18.58 -0.23
CA LEU A 214 -1.64 17.81 -1.45
C LEU A 214 -2.51 18.30 -2.60
N THR A 215 -3.83 18.38 -2.40
CA THR A 215 -4.79 18.82 -3.41
C THR A 215 -4.47 20.21 -3.94
N LEU A 216 -4.22 21.17 -3.05
CA LEU A 216 -3.85 22.54 -3.43
C LEU A 216 -2.57 22.60 -4.27
N LYS A 217 -1.56 21.78 -3.95
CA LYS A 217 -0.30 21.69 -4.71
C LYS A 217 -0.52 21.28 -6.18
N TYR A 218 -1.58 20.52 -6.46
CA TYR A 218 -1.87 20.00 -7.82
C TYR A 218 -3.00 20.75 -8.55
N LEU A 219 -3.74 21.61 -7.86
CA LEU A 219 -4.71 22.51 -8.50
C LEU A 219 -4.06 23.66 -9.29
N TRP A 220 -2.84 24.05 -8.91
CA TRP A 220 -2.10 25.20 -9.49
C TRP A 220 -1.02 24.75 -10.48
N ARG A 221 -1.11 23.52 -11.00
CA ARG A 221 -0.25 22.99 -12.08
C ARG A 221 -1.01 22.82 -13.37
#